data_56dee43c6f4196665495ee2f43110c98
#
_entry.id   56dee43c6f4196665495ee2f43110c98
#
_cell.length_a   1.000
_cell.length_b   1.000
_cell.length_c   1.000
_cell.angle_alpha   90.00
_cell.angle_beta   90.00
_cell.angle_gamma   90.00
#
_symmetry.space_group_name_H-M   'P 1'
#
loop_
_entity.id
_entity.type
_entity.pdbx_description
1 polymer ?
#
loop_
_entity_poly.entity_id
_entity_poly.type
_entity_poly.pdbx_seq_one_letter_code
_entity_poly.pdbx_strand_id
1 'polypeptide(L)'
;MTWAAIRWLPLMFLISPAMEAPLVAHLSDPVKPLKVWVGNASWYGPGFNGRKTANGERYNAESLTAAHPNLPFGSWVRIVNTRNGQFELVRINDRGPYQEGREIDVSYRVARKIGLINSGVSQVRLELMQVPPKHTRGESEAPN
;
A
#
# COMPACT_ATOMS: atom_id res chain seq x y z
N MET A 1 -78.10 4.29 39.73
CA MET A 1 -76.87 5.06 39.48
C MET A 1 -75.72 4.07 39.38
N THR A 2 -75.43 3.62 38.21
CA THR A 2 -74.38 2.63 37.96
C THR A 2 -73.29 3.28 37.20
N TRP A 3 -72.12 3.40 37.80
CA TRP A 3 -70.95 3.97 37.23
C TRP A 3 -70.21 2.91 36.33
N ALA A 4 -70.23 3.15 35.07
CA ALA A 4 -69.47 2.29 34.15
C ALA A 4 -67.94 2.63 34.21
N ALA A 5 -67.14 1.65 34.63
CA ALA A 5 -65.71 1.75 34.67
C ALA A 5 -65.19 1.52 33.27
N ILE A 6 -64.61 2.57 32.67
CA ILE A 6 -63.93 2.48 31.43
C ILE A 6 -62.50 1.90 31.69
N ARG A 7 -62.31 0.65 31.29
CA ARG A 7 -61.05 -0.02 31.37
C ARG A 7 -60.18 0.44 30.18
N TRP A 8 -59.17 1.20 30.50
CA TRP A 8 -58.11 1.50 29.54
C TRP A 8 -57.21 0.27 29.38
N LEU A 9 -57.21 -0.33 28.20
CA LEU A 9 -56.21 -1.31 27.81
C LEU A 9 -54.95 -0.55 27.34
N PRO A 10 -53.77 -0.82 27.91
CA PRO A 10 -52.54 -0.30 27.33
C PRO A 10 -52.27 -1.03 26.04
N LEU A 11 -52.19 -0.26 24.95
CA LEU A 11 -51.73 -0.72 23.66
C LEU A 11 -50.23 -1.04 23.81
N MET A 12 -49.91 -2.32 23.99
CA MET A 12 -48.53 -2.77 23.96
C MET A 12 -48.02 -2.64 22.51
N PHE A 13 -47.25 -1.58 22.26
CA PHE A 13 -46.41 -1.52 21.10
C PHE A 13 -45.35 -2.62 21.24
N LEU A 14 -45.52 -3.70 20.51
CA LEU A 14 -44.45 -4.65 20.22
C LEU A 14 -43.42 -3.93 19.33
N ILE A 15 -42.43 -3.32 19.99
CA ILE A 15 -41.20 -2.92 19.33
C ILE A 15 -40.48 -4.22 18.98
N SER A 16 -40.66 -4.67 17.75
CA SER A 16 -39.78 -5.67 17.16
C SER A 16 -38.32 -5.15 17.27
N PRO A 17 -37.42 -5.88 17.91
CA PRO A 17 -36.05 -5.54 17.77
C PRO A 17 -35.72 -5.76 16.28
N ALA A 18 -35.65 -4.66 15.56
CA ALA A 18 -34.95 -4.67 14.26
C ALA A 18 -33.61 -5.33 14.54
N MET A 19 -33.44 -6.51 14.00
CA MET A 19 -32.15 -7.17 13.94
C MET A 19 -31.27 -6.26 13.06
N GLU A 20 -30.69 -5.24 13.71
CA GLU A 20 -29.54 -4.60 13.14
C GLU A 20 -28.48 -5.69 13.05
N ALA A 21 -28.40 -6.29 11.87
CA ALA A 21 -27.23 -7.08 11.52
C ALA A 21 -26.02 -6.19 11.86
N PRO A 22 -25.08 -6.63 12.68
CA PRO A 22 -23.90 -5.85 12.93
C PRO A 22 -23.32 -5.57 11.54
N LEU A 23 -23.24 -4.29 11.19
CA LEU A 23 -22.35 -3.80 10.15
C LEU A 23 -20.96 -4.12 10.68
N VAL A 24 -20.64 -5.41 10.75
CA VAL A 24 -19.27 -5.84 10.83
C VAL A 24 -18.74 -5.36 9.51
N ALA A 25 -18.18 -4.14 9.57
CA ALA A 25 -17.28 -3.73 8.55
C ALA A 25 -16.51 -4.98 8.18
N HIS A 26 -16.58 -5.40 6.95
CA HIS A 26 -15.55 -6.21 6.37
C HIS A 26 -14.26 -5.40 6.59
N LEU A 27 -13.72 -5.52 7.79
CA LEU A 27 -12.30 -5.29 8.01
C LEU A 27 -11.68 -6.33 7.10
N SER A 28 -11.45 -5.91 5.87
CA SER A 28 -10.69 -6.70 4.91
C SER A 28 -9.47 -7.17 5.67
N ASP A 29 -9.31 -8.48 5.75
CA ASP A 29 -8.12 -9.08 6.32
C ASP A 29 -6.91 -8.28 5.83
N PRO A 30 -5.94 -7.98 6.68
CA PRO A 30 -4.79 -7.18 6.29
C PRO A 30 -4.18 -7.81 5.04
N VAL A 31 -4.09 -7.03 3.96
CA VAL A 31 -3.59 -7.52 2.67
C VAL A 31 -2.24 -8.20 2.89
N LYS A 32 -2.22 -9.50 2.65
CA LYS A 32 -1.05 -10.33 2.88
C LYS A 32 -0.02 -10.08 1.79
N PRO A 33 1.26 -9.81 2.13
CA PRO A 33 2.28 -9.66 1.12
C PRO A 33 2.46 -10.93 0.28
N LEU A 34 2.77 -10.77 -0.99
CA LEU A 34 3.11 -11.87 -1.90
C LEU A 34 4.49 -12.46 -1.58
N LYS A 35 5.42 -11.63 -1.10
CA LYS A 35 6.78 -12.00 -0.72
C LYS A 35 7.30 -11.02 0.34
N VAL A 36 8.08 -11.50 1.28
CA VAL A 36 8.74 -10.71 2.33
C VAL A 36 10.22 -11.10 2.39
N TRP A 37 11.11 -10.11 2.45
CA TRP A 37 12.54 -10.31 2.64
C TRP A 37 13.17 -9.09 3.30
N VAL A 38 14.41 -9.20 3.69
CA VAL A 38 15.22 -8.13 4.31
C VAL A 38 16.35 -7.77 3.38
N GLY A 39 16.62 -6.50 3.25
CA GLY A 39 17.71 -5.96 2.45
C GLY A 39 18.11 -4.56 2.92
N ASN A 40 19.08 -3.96 2.27
CA ASN A 40 19.50 -2.60 2.58
C ASN A 40 18.88 -1.62 1.58
N ALA A 41 18.31 -0.55 2.13
CA ALA A 41 17.80 0.57 1.35
C ALA A 41 18.77 1.74 1.42
N SER A 42 18.90 2.43 0.30
CA SER A 42 19.45 3.76 0.21
C SER A 42 18.42 4.68 -0.46
N TRP A 43 18.77 5.92 -0.70
CA TRP A 43 17.88 6.87 -1.33
C TRP A 43 18.60 7.73 -2.37
N TYR A 44 17.82 8.25 -3.32
CA TYR A 44 18.37 9.11 -4.37
C TYR A 44 18.94 10.39 -3.77
N GLY A 45 20.20 10.65 -4.02
CA GLY A 45 20.85 11.88 -3.63
C GLY A 45 20.34 13.10 -4.41
N PRO A 46 20.82 14.31 -4.04
CA PRO A 46 20.50 15.51 -4.80
C PRO A 46 20.99 15.42 -6.24
N GLY A 47 20.32 16.11 -7.16
CA GLY A 47 20.69 16.16 -8.57
C GLY A 47 20.01 15.12 -9.47
N PHE A 48 19.22 14.21 -8.93
CA PHE A 48 18.47 13.25 -9.74
C PHE A 48 17.07 13.76 -10.14
N ASN A 49 16.54 14.76 -9.45
CA ASN A 49 15.20 15.26 -9.72
C ASN A 49 15.04 15.71 -11.18
N GLY A 50 13.99 15.23 -11.84
CA GLY A 50 13.73 15.49 -13.27
C GLY A 50 14.45 14.56 -14.24
N ARG A 51 15.39 13.72 -13.80
CA ARG A 51 16.05 12.72 -14.66
C ARG A 51 15.07 11.61 -15.04
N LYS A 52 15.24 11.10 -16.24
CA LYS A 52 14.43 9.99 -16.74
C LYS A 52 14.77 8.69 -16.02
N THR A 53 13.77 8.01 -15.50
CA THR A 53 13.91 6.69 -14.91
C THR A 53 13.89 5.59 -15.99
N ALA A 54 14.21 4.36 -15.60
CA ALA A 54 14.28 3.25 -16.56
C ALA A 54 12.93 2.90 -17.18
N ASN A 55 11.78 3.19 -16.52
CA ASN A 55 10.47 2.99 -17.10
C ASN A 55 10.00 4.17 -17.99
N GLY A 56 10.80 5.22 -18.14
CA GLY A 56 10.49 6.39 -18.94
C GLY A 56 9.87 7.57 -18.19
N GLU A 57 9.46 7.39 -16.94
CA GLU A 57 9.00 8.49 -16.10
C GLU A 57 10.16 9.42 -15.72
N ARG A 58 9.83 10.64 -15.31
CA ARG A 58 10.84 11.52 -14.69
C ARG A 58 10.84 11.32 -13.18
N TYR A 59 12.04 11.19 -12.62
CA TYR A 59 12.19 11.11 -11.17
C TYR A 59 11.70 12.40 -10.51
N ASN A 60 10.83 12.22 -9.52
CA ASN A 60 10.35 13.28 -8.66
C ASN A 60 10.67 12.91 -7.21
N ALA A 61 11.49 13.73 -6.56
CA ALA A 61 11.92 13.51 -5.18
C ALA A 61 10.75 13.45 -4.18
N GLU A 62 9.61 14.05 -4.50
CA GLU A 62 8.40 14.07 -3.66
C GLU A 62 7.40 12.95 -3.98
N SER A 63 7.71 12.07 -4.91
CA SER A 63 6.87 10.92 -5.25
C SER A 63 7.18 9.71 -4.37
N LEU A 64 6.21 8.80 -4.25
CA LEU A 64 6.36 7.53 -3.52
C LEU A 64 6.85 6.44 -4.48
N THR A 65 8.10 6.53 -4.89
CA THR A 65 8.71 5.64 -5.87
C THR A 65 10.05 5.10 -5.40
N ALA A 66 10.50 4.03 -6.04
CA ALA A 66 11.79 3.42 -5.76
C ALA A 66 12.38 2.72 -7.00
N ALA A 67 13.69 2.49 -6.98
CA ALA A 67 14.40 1.64 -7.90
C ALA A 67 14.66 0.27 -7.29
N HIS A 68 14.47 -0.77 -8.07
CA HIS A 68 14.82 -2.14 -7.70
C HIS A 68 15.42 -2.87 -8.92
N PRO A 69 16.42 -3.75 -8.75
CA PRO A 69 17.12 -4.37 -9.88
C PRO A 69 16.23 -5.18 -10.80
N ASN A 70 15.24 -5.91 -10.26
CA ASN A 70 14.52 -6.91 -11.05
C ASN A 70 13.00 -7.02 -10.78
N LEU A 71 12.44 -6.28 -9.83
CA LEU A 71 10.98 -6.27 -9.67
C LEU A 71 10.31 -5.62 -10.90
N PRO A 72 9.18 -6.15 -11.39
CA PRO A 72 8.47 -5.53 -12.51
C PRO A 72 8.14 -4.07 -12.23
N PHE A 73 8.28 -3.20 -13.24
CA PHE A 73 7.81 -1.83 -13.13
C PHE A 73 6.32 -1.80 -12.79
N GLY A 74 5.91 -0.90 -11.91
CA GLY A 74 4.54 -0.82 -11.40
C GLY A 74 4.26 -1.75 -10.21
N SER A 75 5.24 -2.56 -9.77
CA SER A 75 5.11 -3.31 -8.52
C SER A 75 4.98 -2.37 -7.34
N TRP A 76 4.14 -2.74 -6.37
CA TRP A 76 4.00 -2.03 -5.11
C TRP A 76 4.70 -2.78 -3.99
N VAL A 77 5.56 -2.09 -3.29
CA VAL A 77 6.37 -2.64 -2.20
C VAL A 77 6.18 -1.80 -0.96
N ARG A 78 5.86 -2.41 0.16
CA ARG A 78 5.89 -1.75 1.46
C ARG A 78 7.31 -1.87 2.02
N ILE A 79 7.94 -0.74 2.29
CA ILE A 79 9.28 -0.65 2.85
C ILE A 79 9.15 -0.31 4.32
N VAL A 80 9.65 -1.18 5.18
CA VAL A 80 9.61 -0.98 6.64
C VAL A 80 11.04 -0.82 7.15
N ASN A 81 11.33 0.33 7.77
CA ASN A 81 12.61 0.52 8.45
C ASN A 81 12.63 -0.34 9.73
N THR A 82 13.51 -1.33 9.76
CA THR A 82 13.56 -2.29 10.88
C THR A 82 14.03 -1.68 12.20
N ARG A 83 14.63 -0.50 12.16
CA ARG A 83 15.14 0.19 13.37
C ARG A 83 14.05 0.96 14.11
N ASN A 84 13.05 1.47 13.42
CA ASN A 84 12.01 2.33 14.02
C ASN A 84 10.58 1.89 13.70
N GLY A 85 10.39 0.88 12.84
CA GLY A 85 9.08 0.38 12.43
C GLY A 85 8.30 1.30 11.48
N GLN A 86 8.85 2.46 11.11
CA GLN A 86 8.21 3.35 10.14
C GLN A 86 8.21 2.71 8.75
N PHE A 87 7.15 2.94 8.01
CA PHE A 87 6.98 2.33 6.69
C PHE A 87 6.33 3.27 5.68
N GLU A 88 6.52 2.94 4.42
CA GLU A 88 5.83 3.57 3.29
C GLU A 88 5.60 2.55 2.17
N LEU A 89 4.55 2.77 1.41
CA LEU A 89 4.25 2.01 0.19
C LEU A 89 4.83 2.76 -1.00
N VAL A 90 5.64 2.06 -1.81
CA VAL A 90 6.32 2.64 -2.97
C VAL A 90 6.00 1.87 -4.24
N ARG A 91 6.01 2.57 -5.36
CA ARG A 91 5.88 1.98 -6.69
C ARG A 91 7.25 1.88 -7.35
N ILE A 92 7.58 0.73 -7.89
CA ILE A 92 8.83 0.52 -8.63
C ILE A 92 8.72 1.13 -10.03
N ASN A 93 9.59 2.10 -10.33
CA ASN A 93 9.62 2.79 -11.62
C ASN A 93 11.03 2.92 -12.22
N ASP A 94 12.05 2.38 -11.55
CA ASP A 94 13.43 2.49 -11.96
C ASP A 94 14.22 1.21 -11.70
N ARG A 95 15.42 1.12 -12.28
CA ARG A 95 16.36 0.02 -12.11
C ARG A 95 17.56 0.47 -11.29
N GLY A 96 18.12 -0.45 -10.55
CA GLY A 96 19.16 -0.24 -9.56
C GLY A 96 18.61 -0.49 -8.15
N PRO A 97 19.45 -0.29 -7.12
CA PRO A 97 20.88 -0.01 -7.18
C PRO A 97 21.69 -1.19 -7.73
N TYR A 98 22.85 -0.89 -8.34
CA TYR A 98 23.77 -1.93 -8.84
C TYR A 98 25.00 -2.09 -7.95
N GLN A 99 25.05 -1.36 -6.85
CA GLN A 99 26.11 -1.49 -5.86
C GLN A 99 25.83 -2.70 -4.98
N GLU A 100 26.89 -3.49 -4.76
CA GLU A 100 26.81 -4.63 -3.87
C GLU A 100 26.34 -4.23 -2.46
N GLY A 101 25.50 -5.06 -1.86
CA GLY A 101 24.96 -4.85 -0.52
C GLY A 101 23.79 -3.88 -0.46
N ARG A 102 23.33 -3.31 -1.57
CA ARG A 102 22.10 -2.50 -1.64
C ARG A 102 21.03 -3.18 -2.46
N GLU A 103 19.82 -3.13 -1.99
CA GLU A 103 18.67 -3.83 -2.58
C GLU A 103 17.69 -2.86 -3.26
N ILE A 104 17.47 -1.69 -2.68
CA ILE A 104 16.46 -0.74 -3.13
C ILE A 104 16.91 0.69 -2.89
N ASP A 105 16.65 1.58 -3.84
CA ASP A 105 16.83 3.02 -3.71
C ASP A 105 15.46 3.69 -3.67
N VAL A 106 15.14 4.32 -2.55
CA VAL A 106 13.85 5.00 -2.39
C VAL A 106 13.97 6.49 -2.70
N SER A 107 12.84 7.13 -3.03
CA SER A 107 12.81 8.59 -3.23
C SER A 107 13.15 9.34 -1.95
N TYR A 108 13.51 10.61 -2.08
CA TYR A 108 13.80 11.49 -0.94
C TYR A 108 12.62 11.58 0.04
N ARG A 109 11.40 11.73 -0.48
CA ARG A 109 10.18 11.76 0.36
C ARG A 109 10.03 10.49 1.20
N VAL A 110 10.23 9.34 0.59
CA VAL A 110 10.16 8.05 1.29
C VAL A 110 11.24 7.95 2.35
N ALA A 111 12.48 8.29 2.00
CA ALA A 111 13.61 8.28 2.95
C ALA A 111 13.35 9.18 4.17
N ARG A 112 12.80 10.36 3.94
CA ARG A 112 12.39 11.28 5.01
C ARG A 112 11.32 10.67 5.90
N LYS A 113 10.31 10.06 5.30
CA LYS A 113 9.16 9.50 6.04
C LYS A 113 9.53 8.31 6.90
N ILE A 114 10.41 7.44 6.43
CA ILE A 114 10.81 6.24 7.17
C ILE A 114 12.12 6.39 7.94
N GLY A 115 12.69 7.60 7.98
CA GLY A 115 13.87 7.92 8.81
C GLY A 115 15.20 7.43 8.24
N LEU A 116 15.39 7.40 6.90
CA LEU A 116 16.64 6.98 6.26
C LEU A 116 17.60 8.14 5.97
N ILE A 117 17.18 9.38 6.07
CA ILE A 117 17.98 10.53 5.61
C ILE A 117 19.35 10.59 6.29
N ASN A 118 19.40 10.45 7.60
CA ASN A 118 20.62 10.60 8.38
C ASN A 118 21.54 9.36 8.30
N SER A 119 20.98 8.18 8.09
CA SER A 119 21.75 6.94 8.01
C SER A 119 22.33 6.68 6.62
N GLY A 120 21.72 7.25 5.58
CA GLY A 120 22.06 7.02 4.18
C GLY A 120 21.70 5.62 3.69
N VAL A 121 22.20 4.59 4.34
CA VAL A 121 21.88 3.16 4.08
C VAL A 121 21.41 2.53 5.37
N SER A 122 20.29 1.80 5.30
CA SER A 122 19.73 1.09 6.46
C SER A 122 19.06 -0.20 6.04
N GLN A 123 19.04 -1.14 6.98
CA GLN A 123 18.29 -2.36 6.80
C GLN A 123 16.79 -2.08 6.82
N VAL A 124 16.09 -2.64 5.84
CA VAL A 124 14.65 -2.56 5.71
C VAL A 124 14.06 -3.95 5.49
N ARG A 125 12.81 -4.12 5.87
CA ARG A 125 11.98 -5.23 5.42
C ARG A 125 11.18 -4.78 4.20
N LEU A 126 11.28 -5.55 3.15
CA LEU A 126 10.56 -5.32 1.90
C LEU A 126 9.39 -6.32 1.84
N GLU A 127 8.22 -5.81 1.56
CA GLU A 127 7.00 -6.59 1.43
C GLU A 127 6.37 -6.31 0.07
N LEU A 128 6.49 -7.26 -0.85
CA LEU A 128 5.86 -7.16 -2.16
C LEU A 128 4.35 -7.30 -2.00
N MET A 129 3.62 -6.22 -2.24
CA MET A 129 2.18 -6.19 -2.05
C MET A 129 1.41 -6.50 -3.32
N GLN A 130 1.93 -6.05 -4.47
CA GLN A 130 1.27 -6.21 -5.76
C GLN A 130 2.29 -6.18 -6.90
N VAL A 131 2.07 -7.02 -7.91
CA VAL A 131 2.74 -6.92 -9.21
C VAL A 131 1.71 -6.54 -10.28
N PRO A 132 2.08 -5.77 -11.31
CA PRO A 132 1.16 -5.49 -12.39
C PRO A 132 0.81 -6.78 -13.14
N PRO A 133 -0.39 -6.88 -13.71
CA PRO A 133 -0.75 -8.01 -14.54
C PRO A 133 0.24 -8.14 -15.70
N LYS A 134 0.63 -9.37 -16.02
CA LYS A 134 1.39 -9.64 -17.25
C LYS A 134 0.51 -9.24 -18.43
N HIS A 135 0.98 -8.32 -19.26
CA HIS A 135 0.36 -8.12 -20.58
C HIS A 135 0.57 -9.42 -21.36
N THR A 136 -0.46 -10.25 -21.41
CA THR A 136 -0.55 -11.28 -22.43
C THR A 136 -0.70 -10.56 -23.77
N ARG A 137 0.41 -10.47 -24.50
CA ARG A 137 0.39 -10.05 -25.90
C ARG A 137 -0.25 -11.21 -26.68
N GLY A 138 -1.54 -11.10 -26.94
CA GLY A 138 -2.24 -12.12 -27.69
C GLY A 138 -3.72 -12.12 -27.37
N GLU A 139 -4.44 -11.28 -28.10
CA GLU A 139 -5.74 -11.59 -28.67
C GLU A 139 -6.27 -10.32 -29.34
N SER A 140 -5.58 -9.94 -30.42
CA SER A 140 -6.22 -9.21 -31.48
C SER A 140 -6.39 -10.18 -32.66
N GLU A 141 -7.32 -11.08 -32.50
CA GLU A 141 -7.88 -11.76 -33.67
C GLU A 141 -9.36 -11.50 -33.65
N ALA A 142 -9.74 -10.44 -34.31
CA ALA A 142 -11.07 -10.31 -34.86
C ALA A 142 -11.08 -11.05 -36.19
N PRO A 143 -11.82 -12.12 -36.35
CA PRO A 143 -12.13 -12.64 -37.69
C PRO A 143 -13.30 -11.86 -38.25
N ASN A 144 -13.11 -11.38 -39.47
CA ASN A 144 -14.09 -11.08 -40.57
C ASN A 144 -15.47 -10.57 -40.17
#